data_23d60ed284eb81e679a44de4e30622db
#
_entry.id   23d60ed284eb81e679a44de4e30622db
#
_cell.length_a   1.000
_cell.length_b   1.000
_cell.length_c   1.000
_cell.angle_alpha   90.00
_cell.angle_beta   90.00
_cell.angle_gamma   90.00
#
_symmetry.space_group_name_H-M   'P 1'
#
loop_
_entity.id
_entity.type
_entity.pdbx_description
1 polymer ?
#
loop_
_entity_poly.entity_id
_entity_poly.type
_entity_poly.pdbx_seq_one_letter_code
_entity_poly.pdbx_strand_id
1 'polypeptide(L)'
;MAAGLSLKEENVDVFRKIINEKCELTDEDFIEKIHFDMTLPFGYISENLIEEFDKLEPCGNGNIRALFAEKNITVLSLKVVGRNKNVAKLRLKDSKGDAIDAVYFGDAEEFAKDIEGRSNIAIMFYPDINEFNGFRSVQLVIKDYK
;
A
#
# COMPACT_ATOMS: atom_id res chain seq x y z
N MET A 1 -13.47 -5.72 11.16
CA MET A 1 -14.37 -6.19 12.24
C MET A 1 -15.21 -7.34 11.72
N ALA A 2 -15.52 -8.34 12.56
CA ALA A 2 -16.43 -9.42 12.21
C ALA A 2 -17.63 -9.37 13.17
N ALA A 3 -18.82 -9.64 12.65
CA ALA A 3 -20.03 -9.79 13.45
C ALA A 3 -20.60 -11.19 13.21
N GLY A 4 -21.07 -11.83 14.28
CA GLY A 4 -21.69 -13.14 14.20
C GLY A 4 -22.99 -13.16 14.99
N LEU A 5 -23.94 -13.94 14.51
CA LEU A 5 -25.20 -14.16 15.20
C LEU A 5 -25.62 -15.62 15.05
N SER A 6 -26.46 -16.09 15.98
CA SER A 6 -27.08 -17.40 15.90
C SER A 6 -28.58 -17.22 15.76
N LEU A 7 -29.18 -17.93 14.80
CA LEU A 7 -30.63 -17.94 14.59
C LEU A 7 -31.08 -19.33 14.16
N LYS A 8 -32.38 -19.59 14.27
CA LYS A 8 -32.97 -20.83 13.79
C LYS A 8 -32.96 -20.84 12.25
N GLU A 9 -32.77 -22.02 11.68
CA GLU A 9 -32.69 -22.21 10.21
C GLU A 9 -33.91 -21.62 9.48
N GLU A 10 -35.11 -21.80 10.03
CA GLU A 10 -36.36 -21.26 9.51
C GLU A 10 -36.39 -19.73 9.38
N ASN A 11 -35.52 -19.02 10.12
CA ASN A 11 -35.47 -17.56 10.14
C ASN A 11 -34.38 -16.97 9.23
N VAL A 12 -33.55 -17.81 8.58
CA VAL A 12 -32.42 -17.33 7.77
C VAL A 12 -32.89 -16.47 6.61
N ASP A 13 -33.88 -16.91 5.86
CA ASP A 13 -34.35 -16.15 4.68
C ASP A 13 -35.10 -14.87 5.08
N VAL A 14 -35.86 -14.92 6.15
CA VAL A 14 -36.55 -13.74 6.71
C VAL A 14 -35.51 -12.72 7.18
N PHE A 15 -34.48 -13.17 7.87
CA PHE A 15 -33.40 -12.31 8.34
C PHE A 15 -32.63 -11.67 7.19
N ARG A 16 -32.27 -12.45 6.18
CA ARG A 16 -31.61 -11.93 4.97
C ARG A 16 -32.43 -10.86 4.25
N LYS A 17 -33.75 -11.09 4.13
CA LYS A 17 -34.66 -10.11 3.52
C LYS A 17 -34.72 -8.82 4.35
N ILE A 18 -34.86 -8.92 5.67
CA ILE A 18 -34.93 -7.74 6.55
C ILE A 18 -33.62 -6.93 6.53
N ILE A 19 -32.45 -7.60 6.52
CA ILE A 19 -31.17 -6.90 6.43
C ILE A 19 -31.08 -6.13 5.12
N ASN A 20 -31.42 -6.74 3.98
CA ASN A 20 -31.37 -6.06 2.69
C ASN A 20 -32.37 -4.89 2.60
N GLU A 21 -33.57 -5.05 3.15
CA GLU A 21 -34.58 -3.97 3.19
C GLU A 21 -34.18 -2.79 4.09
N LYS A 22 -33.42 -3.07 5.16
CA LYS A 22 -32.95 -2.05 6.11
C LYS A 22 -31.52 -1.56 5.84
N CYS A 23 -30.91 -2.03 4.75
CA CYS A 23 -29.58 -1.60 4.36
C CYS A 23 -29.65 -0.17 3.80
N GLU A 24 -29.00 0.76 4.48
CA GLU A 24 -28.89 2.16 4.06
C GLU A 24 -27.53 2.44 3.37
N LEU A 25 -26.74 1.38 3.13
CA LEU A 25 -25.42 1.51 2.48
C LEU A 25 -25.61 1.95 1.02
N THR A 26 -24.79 2.88 0.61
CA THR A 26 -24.72 3.42 -0.75
C THR A 26 -23.41 2.97 -1.42
N ASP A 27 -23.29 3.17 -2.72
CA ASP A 27 -22.05 2.87 -3.45
C ASP A 27 -20.83 3.62 -2.87
N GLU A 28 -21.05 4.78 -2.25
CA GLU A 28 -19.99 5.55 -1.59
C GLU A 28 -19.41 4.85 -0.35
N ASP A 29 -20.22 4.02 0.33
CA ASP A 29 -19.81 3.27 1.51
C ASP A 29 -18.87 2.11 1.14
N PHE A 30 -18.88 1.68 -0.12
CA PHE A 30 -18.00 0.63 -0.67
C PHE A 30 -16.72 1.18 -1.28
N ILE A 31 -16.58 2.51 -1.37
CA ILE A 31 -15.31 3.12 -1.82
C ILE A 31 -14.29 2.98 -0.71
N GLU A 32 -13.22 2.24 -0.98
CA GLU A 32 -12.11 2.10 -0.05
C GLU A 32 -11.43 3.46 0.17
N LYS A 33 -11.46 3.92 1.43
CA LYS A 33 -10.81 5.17 1.83
C LYS A 33 -9.41 4.86 2.31
N ILE A 34 -8.43 5.28 1.53
CA ILE A 34 -7.02 5.13 1.86
C ILE A 34 -6.59 6.32 2.71
N HIS A 35 -5.98 6.03 3.86
CA HIS A 35 -5.46 7.03 4.78
C HIS A 35 -3.93 7.00 4.74
N PHE A 36 -3.33 8.16 4.56
CA PHE A 36 -1.89 8.38 4.68
C PHE A 36 -1.63 9.64 5.50
N ASP A 37 -0.45 9.72 6.14
CA ASP A 37 -0.16 10.81 7.08
C ASP A 37 0.19 12.10 6.36
N MET A 38 1.04 12.02 5.31
CA MET A 38 1.43 13.18 4.53
C MET A 38 2.05 12.80 3.18
N THR A 39 2.19 13.77 2.30
CA THR A 39 3.00 13.60 1.08
C THR A 39 4.48 13.71 1.42
N LEU A 40 5.30 12.84 0.82
CA LEU A 40 6.75 12.80 1.04
C LEU A 40 7.49 12.65 -0.30
N PRO A 41 8.00 13.76 -0.88
CA PRO A 41 8.82 13.69 -2.09
C PRO A 41 10.12 12.92 -1.87
N PHE A 42 10.60 12.23 -2.90
CA PHE A 42 11.73 11.30 -2.79
C PHE A 42 13.03 11.96 -2.33
N GLY A 43 13.27 13.21 -2.70
CA GLY A 43 14.47 13.93 -2.30
C GLY A 43 14.60 14.20 -0.79
N TYR A 44 13.54 14.02 0.00
CA TYR A 44 13.59 14.15 1.46
C TYR A 44 13.87 12.83 2.17
N ILE A 45 13.82 11.70 1.45
CA ILE A 45 13.97 10.38 2.03
C ILE A 45 15.45 10.05 2.17
N SER A 46 15.90 9.91 3.41
CA SER A 46 17.27 9.58 3.76
C SER A 46 17.31 8.49 4.84
N GLU A 47 18.45 7.84 5.01
CA GLU A 47 18.64 6.88 6.11
C GLU A 47 18.35 7.52 7.47
N ASN A 48 18.84 8.75 7.71
CA ASN A 48 18.58 9.46 8.96
C ASN A 48 17.06 9.68 9.21
N LEU A 49 16.29 10.00 8.18
CA LEU A 49 14.84 10.15 8.32
C LEU A 49 14.17 8.83 8.69
N ILE A 50 14.62 7.73 8.11
CA ILE A 50 14.09 6.40 8.42
C ILE A 50 14.43 6.01 9.86
N GLU A 51 15.65 6.25 10.31
CA GLU A 51 16.07 6.01 11.69
C GLU A 51 15.29 6.86 12.73
N GLU A 52 14.82 8.05 12.35
CA GLU A 52 13.91 8.83 13.19
C GLU A 52 12.51 8.20 13.27
N PHE A 53 12.01 7.62 12.16
CA PHE A 53 10.75 6.87 12.19
C PHE A 53 10.85 5.57 12.99
N ASP A 54 11.99 4.90 12.99
CA ASP A 54 12.21 3.67 13.75
C ASP A 54 12.09 3.92 15.28
N LYS A 55 12.31 5.16 15.74
CA LYS A 55 12.07 5.54 17.15
C LYS A 55 10.59 5.49 17.56
N LEU A 56 9.68 5.45 16.58
CA LEU A 56 8.23 5.29 16.84
C LEU A 56 7.85 3.83 17.04
N GLU A 57 8.75 2.88 16.85
CA GLU A 57 8.50 1.46 17.08
C GLU A 57 8.34 1.13 18.58
N PRO A 58 7.58 0.10 18.95
CA PRO A 58 6.96 -0.89 18.07
C PRO A 58 5.64 -0.39 17.44
N CYS A 59 5.53 -0.57 16.12
CA CYS A 59 4.28 -0.33 15.42
C CYS A 59 3.31 -1.51 15.57
N GLY A 60 2.01 -1.22 15.62
CA GLY A 60 0.97 -2.23 15.79
C GLY A 60 -0.41 -1.63 15.95
N ASN A 61 -1.29 -2.35 16.63
CA ASN A 61 -2.65 -1.88 16.89
C ASN A 61 -2.61 -0.67 17.84
N GLY A 62 -3.09 0.49 17.38
CA GLY A 62 -3.06 1.76 18.11
C GLY A 62 -1.78 2.60 17.90
N ASN A 63 -0.75 2.06 17.24
CA ASN A 63 0.43 2.79 16.77
C ASN A 63 0.76 2.33 15.35
N ILE A 64 0.02 2.83 14.37
CA ILE A 64 0.15 2.43 12.98
C ILE A 64 1.45 3.04 12.43
N ARG A 65 2.21 2.25 11.63
CA ARG A 65 3.40 2.75 10.92
C ARG A 65 3.00 3.91 10.01
N ALA A 66 3.77 4.99 10.05
CA ALA A 66 3.52 6.15 9.20
C ALA A 66 3.54 5.76 7.71
N LEU A 67 2.51 6.18 7.00
CA LEU A 67 2.31 5.97 5.58
C LEU A 67 2.36 7.30 4.84
N PHE A 68 3.08 7.30 3.75
CA PHE A 68 3.29 8.47 2.91
C PHE A 68 2.70 8.25 1.53
N ALA A 69 2.39 9.33 0.84
CA ALA A 69 1.93 9.28 -0.53
C ALA A 69 2.73 10.23 -1.42
N GLU A 70 2.92 9.86 -2.67
CA GLU A 70 3.47 10.73 -3.71
C GLU A 70 2.77 10.43 -5.03
N LYS A 71 2.61 11.44 -5.87
CA LYS A 71 1.93 11.37 -7.17
C LYS A 71 2.84 11.84 -8.30
N ASN A 72 2.37 11.62 -9.53
CA ASN A 72 3.12 11.97 -10.75
C ASN A 72 4.48 11.27 -10.81
N ILE A 73 4.47 9.99 -10.43
CA ILE A 73 5.66 9.15 -10.42
C ILE A 73 5.79 8.45 -11.76
N THR A 74 7.00 8.46 -12.29
CA THR A 74 7.38 7.70 -13.49
C THR A 74 8.09 6.42 -13.07
N VAL A 75 7.66 5.29 -13.64
CA VAL A 75 8.33 4.00 -13.48
C VAL A 75 9.47 3.91 -14.48
N LEU A 76 10.72 3.95 -14.00
CA LEU A 76 11.91 3.83 -14.83
C LEU A 76 12.22 2.38 -15.19
N SER A 77 12.00 1.47 -14.25
CA SER A 77 12.13 0.03 -14.47
C SER A 77 11.25 -0.74 -13.52
N LEU A 78 10.81 -1.91 -13.94
CA LEU A 78 10.04 -2.88 -13.14
C LEU A 78 10.55 -4.28 -13.44
N LYS A 79 10.72 -5.08 -12.39
CA LYS A 79 11.08 -6.49 -12.49
C LYS A 79 10.32 -7.30 -11.45
N VAL A 80 9.53 -8.26 -11.91
CA VAL A 80 8.90 -9.26 -11.04
C VAL A 80 9.95 -10.28 -10.63
N VAL A 81 10.06 -10.55 -9.33
CA VAL A 81 11.04 -11.45 -8.74
C VAL A 81 10.38 -12.38 -7.72
N GLY A 82 11.14 -13.38 -7.27
CA GLY A 82 10.66 -14.40 -6.34
C GLY A 82 10.10 -15.63 -7.07
N ARG A 83 10.21 -16.79 -6.41
CA ARG A 83 9.74 -18.06 -6.98
C ARG A 83 8.22 -18.05 -7.24
N ASN A 84 7.47 -17.35 -6.39
CA ASN A 84 6.01 -17.24 -6.47
C ASN A 84 5.56 -15.96 -7.17
N LYS A 85 6.47 -15.18 -7.75
CA LYS A 85 6.17 -13.91 -8.44
C LYS A 85 5.39 -12.91 -7.58
N ASN A 86 5.68 -12.91 -6.31
CA ASN A 86 4.98 -12.13 -5.28
C ASN A 86 5.73 -10.86 -4.87
N VAL A 87 6.78 -10.51 -5.58
CA VAL A 87 7.57 -9.30 -5.33
C VAL A 87 7.84 -8.59 -6.65
N ALA A 88 7.51 -7.31 -6.72
CA ALA A 88 7.97 -6.43 -7.79
C ALA A 88 9.07 -5.49 -7.25
N LYS A 89 10.20 -5.42 -7.95
CA LYS A 89 11.24 -4.43 -7.72
C LYS A 89 11.14 -3.34 -8.78
N LEU A 90 11.17 -2.10 -8.35
CA LEU A 90 11.01 -0.94 -9.23
C LEU A 90 12.13 0.07 -9.01
N ARG A 91 12.40 0.84 -10.05
CA ARG A 91 13.09 2.12 -9.95
C ARG A 91 12.09 3.21 -10.32
N LEU A 92 11.82 4.10 -9.39
CA LEU A 92 10.82 5.16 -9.51
C LEU A 92 11.50 6.52 -9.60
N LYS A 93 10.84 7.47 -10.25
CA LYS A 93 11.27 8.86 -10.35
C LYS A 93 10.09 9.77 -10.07
N ASP A 94 10.28 10.74 -9.18
CA ASP A 94 9.26 11.75 -8.88
C ASP A 94 9.25 12.90 -9.90
N SER A 95 8.31 13.82 -9.73
CA SER A 95 8.15 15.00 -10.59
C SER A 95 9.31 16.00 -10.47
N LYS A 96 10.12 15.93 -9.42
CA LYS A 96 11.31 16.76 -9.20
C LYS A 96 12.57 16.18 -9.85
N GLY A 97 12.50 14.93 -10.27
CA GLY A 97 13.62 14.22 -10.91
C GLY A 97 14.40 13.31 -9.99
N ASP A 98 14.03 13.23 -8.70
CA ASP A 98 14.67 12.33 -7.75
C ASP A 98 14.24 10.89 -8.00
N ALA A 99 15.22 9.97 -7.99
CA ALA A 99 14.97 8.57 -8.29
C ALA A 99 15.30 7.66 -7.10
N ILE A 100 14.41 6.73 -6.80
CA ILE A 100 14.51 5.83 -5.65
C ILE A 100 14.09 4.40 -6.02
N ASP A 101 14.67 3.43 -5.33
CA ASP A 101 14.28 2.03 -5.45
C ASP A 101 13.01 1.76 -4.64
N ALA A 102 12.15 0.91 -5.15
CA ALA A 102 10.93 0.53 -4.49
C ALA A 102 10.66 -0.96 -4.63
N VAL A 103 9.91 -1.50 -3.68
CA VAL A 103 9.45 -2.88 -3.67
C VAL A 103 7.95 -2.93 -3.38
N TYR A 104 7.25 -3.78 -4.10
CA TYR A 104 5.86 -4.12 -3.86
C TYR A 104 5.77 -5.60 -3.51
N PHE A 105 5.06 -5.90 -2.42
CA PHE A 105 4.78 -7.26 -1.97
C PHE A 105 3.29 -7.57 -2.16
N GLY A 106 2.97 -8.56 -2.99
CA GLY A 106 1.61 -8.95 -3.32
C GLY A 106 1.56 -9.74 -4.62
N ASP A 107 0.48 -9.66 -5.39
CA ASP A 107 0.44 -10.15 -6.75
C ASP A 107 1.23 -9.22 -7.66
N ALA A 108 2.53 -9.52 -7.82
CA ALA A 108 3.44 -8.67 -8.57
C ALA A 108 3.21 -8.76 -10.08
N GLU A 109 2.57 -9.83 -10.59
CA GLU A 109 2.21 -9.92 -12.01
C GLU A 109 0.98 -9.06 -12.34
N GLU A 110 -0.03 -9.05 -11.46
CA GLU A 110 -1.19 -8.16 -11.59
C GLU A 110 -0.75 -6.71 -11.47
N PHE A 111 0.00 -6.38 -10.41
CA PHE A 111 0.58 -5.06 -10.22
C PHE A 111 1.35 -4.56 -11.45
N ALA A 112 2.21 -5.41 -12.03
CA ALA A 112 2.99 -5.05 -13.20
C ALA A 112 2.12 -4.74 -14.41
N LYS A 113 1.06 -5.53 -14.66
CA LYS A 113 0.09 -5.30 -15.74
C LYS A 113 -0.67 -4.00 -15.54
N ASP A 114 -1.07 -3.70 -14.31
CA ASP A 114 -1.86 -2.51 -13.98
C ASP A 114 -1.10 -1.22 -14.21
N ILE A 115 0.22 -1.21 -13.97
CA ILE A 115 1.03 -0.01 -14.15
C ILE A 115 1.76 0.03 -15.50
N GLU A 116 1.72 -1.06 -16.29
CA GLU A 116 2.33 -1.13 -17.60
C GLU A 116 1.71 -0.08 -18.55
N GLY A 117 2.56 0.74 -19.16
CA GLY A 117 2.13 1.81 -20.06
C GLY A 117 1.56 3.05 -19.41
N ARG A 118 1.44 3.11 -18.08
CA ARG A 118 1.06 4.34 -17.37
C ARG A 118 2.25 5.28 -17.28
N SER A 119 2.05 6.52 -17.70
CA SER A 119 3.09 7.56 -17.65
C SER A 119 3.24 8.18 -16.26
N ASN A 120 2.17 8.18 -15.48
CA ASN A 120 2.14 8.76 -14.13
C ASN A 120 1.30 7.87 -13.21
N ILE A 121 1.89 7.47 -12.10
CA ILE A 121 1.19 6.74 -11.04
C ILE A 121 1.24 7.54 -9.73
N ALA A 122 0.32 7.24 -8.84
CA ALA A 122 0.39 7.64 -7.44
C ALA A 122 0.65 6.39 -6.61
N ILE A 123 1.47 6.51 -5.58
CA ILE A 123 1.76 5.41 -4.66
C ILE A 123 1.57 5.84 -3.22
N MET A 124 1.17 4.88 -2.40
CA MET A 124 1.23 4.94 -0.95
C MET A 124 2.32 3.99 -0.48
N PHE A 125 3.20 4.46 0.38
CA PHE A 125 4.39 3.74 0.77
C PHE A 125 4.86 4.10 2.18
N TYR A 126 5.76 3.31 2.70
CA TYR A 126 6.68 3.74 3.77
C TYR A 126 8.12 3.54 3.32
N PRO A 127 9.03 4.44 3.73
CA PRO A 127 10.45 4.28 3.47
C PRO A 127 11.04 3.21 4.39
N ASP A 128 12.06 2.51 3.90
CA ASP A 128 12.71 1.42 4.61
C ASP A 128 14.19 1.33 4.21
N ILE A 129 15.01 0.70 5.05
CA ILE A 129 16.40 0.43 4.75
C ILE A 129 16.54 -1.03 4.33
N ASN A 130 16.91 -1.25 3.10
CA ASN A 130 17.27 -2.58 2.62
C ASN A 130 18.74 -2.86 2.95
N GLU A 131 18.99 -3.92 3.72
CA GLU A 131 20.32 -4.39 4.01
C GLU A 131 20.58 -5.73 3.33
N PHE A 132 21.53 -5.75 2.42
CA PHE A 132 21.89 -6.95 1.67
C PHE A 132 23.41 -7.03 1.50
N ASN A 133 24.01 -8.16 1.92
CA ASN A 133 25.46 -8.40 1.86
C ASN A 133 26.32 -7.28 2.49
N GLY A 134 25.85 -6.66 3.57
CA GLY A 134 26.52 -5.56 4.25
C GLY A 134 26.39 -4.19 3.58
N PHE A 135 25.64 -4.10 2.49
CA PHE A 135 25.28 -2.82 1.85
C PHE A 135 23.90 -2.39 2.31
N ARG A 136 23.80 -1.14 2.77
CA ARG A 136 22.55 -0.49 3.14
C ARG A 136 22.11 0.43 2.00
N SER A 137 20.84 0.41 1.69
CA SER A 137 20.25 1.29 0.70
C SER A 137 18.81 1.66 1.08
N VAL A 138 18.44 2.89 0.82
CA VAL A 138 17.07 3.36 1.02
C VAL A 138 16.17 2.79 -0.07
N GLN A 139 15.02 2.27 0.32
CA GLN A 139 13.97 1.80 -0.60
C GLN A 139 12.60 2.23 -0.09
N LEU A 140 11.61 2.22 -0.98
CA LEU A 140 10.21 2.36 -0.63
C LEU A 140 9.54 0.99 -0.59
N VAL A 141 8.69 0.77 0.41
CA VAL A 141 7.77 -0.37 0.42
C VAL A 141 6.39 0.14 0.04
N ILE A 142 5.96 -0.19 -1.17
CA ILE A 142 4.66 0.23 -1.71
C ILE A 142 3.56 -0.58 -1.03
N LYS A 143 2.53 0.12 -0.55
CA LYS A 143 1.35 -0.46 0.09
C LYS A 143 0.13 -0.41 -0.81
N ASP A 144 0.04 0.66 -1.61
CA ASP A 144 -1.06 0.85 -2.54
C ASP A 144 -0.65 1.74 -3.70
N TYR A 145 -1.40 1.71 -4.80
CA TYR A 145 -1.09 2.45 -6.03
C TYR A 145 -2.37 2.78 -6.82
N LYS A 146 -2.27 3.81 -7.64
CA LYS A 146 -3.37 4.24 -8.49
C LYS A 146 -2.87 4.81 -9.82
#